data_8b342ebc04750de16f22dbf7bee90a9d
#
_entry.id   8b342ebc04750de16f22dbf7bee90a9d
#
_cell.length_a   1.000
_cell.length_b   1.000
_cell.length_c   1.000
_cell.angle_alpha   90.00
_cell.angle_beta   90.00
_cell.angle_gamma   90.00
#
_symmetry.space_group_name_H-M   'P 1'
#
loop_
_entity.id
_entity.type
_entity.pdbx_description
1 polymer ?
#
loop_
_entity_poly.entity_id
_entity_poly.type
_entity_poly.pdbx_seq_one_letter_code
_entity_poly.pdbx_strand_id
1 'polypeptide(L)'
;MKRGKKTKTRKGSKGRKAVRRAKPKSVWNPLRKLENHLRKADLQANVFMECLDELRDVIAFEIKADFVTRLCNSVHGDLLSALWIHGKKVEENQSTDSETREAAAILSGVLEVLMKYFDLHPYKLEGERFLVTGRTAKDYTFDEIPENLDDEKGQKVEVEVLRCGWNVGEKVVQKPRVFEV
;
A
#
# COMPACT_ATOMS: atom_id res chain seq x y z
N MET A 1 -6.17 -75.25 -7.32
CA MET A 1 -6.04 -74.09 -8.14
C MET A 1 -6.92 -72.94 -7.62
N LYS A 2 -6.37 -71.97 -6.91
CA LYS A 2 -7.11 -70.79 -6.45
C LYS A 2 -6.42 -69.54 -6.97
N ARG A 3 -7.12 -68.78 -7.84
CA ARG A 3 -6.64 -67.53 -8.45
C ARG A 3 -6.80 -66.37 -7.48
N GLY A 4 -5.67 -65.76 -7.07
CA GLY A 4 -5.67 -64.53 -6.26
C GLY A 4 -6.04 -63.29 -7.07
N LYS A 5 -7.02 -62.53 -6.61
CA LYS A 5 -7.40 -61.23 -7.12
C LYS A 5 -6.43 -60.16 -6.58
N LYS A 6 -5.68 -59.47 -7.47
CA LYS A 6 -4.88 -58.32 -7.13
C LYS A 6 -5.78 -57.07 -7.07
N THR A 7 -5.96 -56.49 -5.92
CA THR A 7 -6.60 -55.20 -5.71
C THR A 7 -5.61 -54.08 -6.04
N LYS A 8 -5.90 -53.28 -7.07
CA LYS A 8 -5.16 -52.03 -7.41
C LYS A 8 -5.64 -50.89 -6.51
N THR A 9 -4.82 -50.48 -5.56
CA THR A 9 -5.02 -49.25 -4.80
C THR A 9 -4.69 -48.03 -5.69
N ARG A 10 -5.71 -47.29 -6.08
CA ARG A 10 -5.54 -45.98 -6.71
C ARG A 10 -5.10 -44.95 -5.67
N LYS A 11 -3.83 -44.53 -5.68
CA LYS A 11 -3.35 -43.36 -4.97
C LYS A 11 -3.92 -42.11 -5.65
N GLY A 12 -4.91 -41.48 -5.02
CA GLY A 12 -5.42 -40.18 -5.44
C GLY A 12 -4.35 -39.08 -5.20
N SER A 13 -3.76 -38.59 -6.25
CA SER A 13 -2.91 -37.39 -6.19
C SER A 13 -3.82 -36.18 -5.96
N LYS A 14 -3.82 -35.64 -4.75
CA LYS A 14 -4.44 -34.34 -4.44
C LYS A 14 -3.62 -33.26 -5.19
N GLY A 15 -4.14 -32.84 -6.33
CA GLY A 15 -3.60 -31.71 -7.08
C GLY A 15 -3.63 -30.46 -6.21
N ARG A 16 -2.45 -29.99 -5.80
CA ARG A 16 -2.27 -28.67 -5.21
C ARG A 16 -2.68 -27.64 -6.26
N LYS A 17 -3.84 -27.02 -6.06
CA LYS A 17 -4.24 -25.83 -6.85
C LYS A 17 -3.16 -24.78 -6.62
N ALA A 18 -2.30 -24.59 -7.62
CA ALA A 18 -1.35 -23.48 -7.61
C ALA A 18 -2.16 -22.18 -7.56
N VAL A 19 -2.03 -21.46 -6.45
CA VAL A 19 -2.56 -20.11 -6.31
C VAL A 19 -1.83 -19.27 -7.38
N ARG A 20 -2.53 -18.95 -8.45
CA ARG A 20 -2.03 -18.01 -9.46
C ARG A 20 -1.90 -16.65 -8.79
N ARG A 21 -0.69 -16.33 -8.33
CA ARG A 21 -0.35 -14.97 -7.92
C ARG A 21 -0.67 -14.07 -9.12
N ALA A 22 -1.58 -13.11 -8.92
CA ALA A 22 -1.84 -12.09 -9.91
C ALA A 22 -0.50 -11.41 -10.22
N LYS A 23 -0.10 -11.44 -11.49
CA LYS A 23 1.11 -10.74 -11.91
C LYS A 23 0.90 -9.25 -11.61
N PRO A 24 1.85 -8.56 -10.98
CA PRO A 24 1.74 -7.13 -10.74
C PRO A 24 1.44 -6.46 -12.11
N LYS A 25 0.48 -5.52 -12.11
CA LYS A 25 0.16 -4.73 -13.31
C LYS A 25 1.45 -4.05 -13.74
N SER A 26 2.06 -4.57 -14.80
CA SER A 26 3.37 -4.16 -15.27
C SER A 26 3.37 -2.66 -15.56
N VAL A 27 4.39 -1.94 -15.11
CA VAL A 27 4.73 -0.55 -15.50
C VAL A 27 4.72 -0.37 -17.04
N TRP A 28 4.88 -1.47 -17.77
CA TRP A 28 4.85 -1.53 -19.25
C TRP A 28 3.44 -1.47 -19.88
N ASN A 29 2.36 -1.48 -19.09
CA ASN A 29 1.01 -1.31 -19.64
C ASN A 29 0.78 0.03 -20.35
N PRO A 30 1.31 1.17 -19.86
CA PRO A 30 1.26 2.43 -20.60
C PRO A 30 2.03 2.37 -21.91
N LEU A 31 3.21 1.74 -21.93
CA LEU A 31 4.01 1.59 -23.16
C LEU A 31 3.29 0.74 -24.22
N ARG A 32 2.62 -0.34 -23.83
CA ARG A 32 1.78 -1.12 -24.74
C ARG A 32 0.59 -0.34 -25.28
N LYS A 33 0.00 0.52 -24.47
CA LYS A 33 -1.05 1.44 -24.94
C LYS A 33 -0.49 2.40 -25.99
N LEU A 34 0.68 2.98 -25.74
CA LEU A 34 1.37 3.84 -26.69
C LEU A 34 1.69 3.10 -28.00
N GLU A 35 2.26 1.89 -27.97
CA GLU A 35 2.48 1.08 -29.17
C GLU A 35 1.19 0.86 -29.97
N ASN A 36 0.07 0.57 -29.30
CA ASN A 36 -1.21 0.40 -29.96
C ASN A 36 -1.74 1.70 -30.57
N HIS A 37 -1.49 2.85 -29.94
CA HIS A 37 -1.82 4.15 -30.50
C HIS A 37 -0.96 4.49 -31.70
N LEU A 38 0.35 4.25 -31.65
CA LEU A 38 1.28 4.47 -32.76
C LEU A 38 0.95 3.58 -33.96
N ARG A 39 0.53 2.34 -33.75
CA ARG A 39 0.13 1.41 -34.83
C ARG A 39 -1.20 1.77 -35.50
N LYS A 40 -2.03 2.59 -34.84
CA LYS A 40 -3.41 2.89 -35.32
C LYS A 40 -3.57 4.27 -35.92
N ALA A 41 -2.56 5.12 -35.88
CA ALA A 41 -2.76 6.52 -36.21
C ALA A 41 -1.65 7.10 -37.07
N ASP A 42 -2.05 7.86 -38.11
CA ASP A 42 -1.33 9.04 -38.63
C ASP A 42 -1.32 10.10 -37.53
N LEU A 43 -0.52 9.90 -36.46
CA LEU A 43 -0.46 10.82 -35.35
C LEU A 43 0.37 12.04 -35.76
N GLN A 44 -0.28 13.20 -35.79
CA GLN A 44 0.44 14.46 -35.87
C GLN A 44 1.44 14.57 -34.71
N ALA A 45 2.61 15.15 -34.94
CA ALA A 45 3.70 15.23 -33.97
C ALA A 45 3.28 15.79 -32.60
N ASN A 46 2.32 16.70 -32.56
CA ASN A 46 1.78 17.30 -31.32
C ASN A 46 1.06 16.27 -30.45
N VAL A 47 0.20 15.44 -31.03
CA VAL A 47 -0.53 14.38 -30.30
C VAL A 47 0.43 13.34 -29.74
N PHE A 48 1.52 13.05 -30.49
CA PHE A 48 2.57 12.16 -30.01
C PHE A 48 3.31 12.74 -28.79
N MET A 49 3.64 14.03 -28.83
CA MET A 49 4.32 14.69 -27.69
C MET A 49 3.43 14.73 -26.46
N GLU A 50 2.12 15.04 -26.60
CA GLU A 50 1.16 14.99 -25.50
C GLU A 50 1.09 13.58 -24.89
N CYS A 51 0.99 12.54 -25.71
CA CYS A 51 0.99 11.17 -25.21
C CYS A 51 2.30 10.78 -24.51
N LEU A 52 3.45 11.30 -24.93
CA LEU A 52 4.73 11.05 -24.27
C LEU A 52 4.81 11.76 -22.91
N ASP A 53 4.31 12.98 -22.80
CA ASP A 53 4.30 13.72 -21.54
C ASP A 53 3.35 13.06 -20.54
N GLU A 54 2.13 12.70 -20.94
CA GLU A 54 1.21 11.92 -20.09
C GLU A 54 1.83 10.59 -19.63
N LEU A 55 2.52 9.90 -20.53
CA LEU A 55 3.17 8.64 -20.21
C LEU A 55 4.30 8.84 -19.18
N ARG A 56 5.11 9.90 -19.36
CA ARG A 56 6.19 10.23 -18.44
C ARG A 56 5.66 10.49 -17.04
N ASP A 57 4.56 11.25 -16.92
CA ASP A 57 3.95 11.60 -15.65
C ASP A 57 3.36 10.35 -14.94
N VAL A 58 2.68 9.48 -15.69
CA VAL A 58 2.17 8.22 -15.17
C VAL A 58 3.30 7.31 -14.68
N ILE A 59 4.39 7.19 -15.45
CA ILE A 59 5.54 6.37 -15.06
C ILE A 59 6.21 6.97 -13.81
N ALA A 60 6.42 8.27 -13.78
CA ALA A 60 7.02 8.96 -12.64
C ALA A 60 6.18 8.76 -11.37
N PHE A 61 4.86 8.85 -11.48
CA PHE A 61 3.95 8.62 -10.38
C PHE A 61 3.98 7.16 -9.87
N GLU A 62 3.94 6.18 -10.76
CA GLU A 62 3.98 4.76 -10.39
C GLU A 62 5.32 4.38 -9.74
N ILE A 63 6.44 4.95 -10.20
CA ILE A 63 7.75 4.74 -9.57
C ILE A 63 7.77 5.31 -8.15
N LYS A 64 7.26 6.53 -7.96
CA LYS A 64 7.15 7.15 -6.64
C LYS A 64 6.30 6.29 -5.70
N ALA A 65 5.12 5.89 -6.15
CA ALA A 65 4.19 5.08 -5.34
C ALA A 65 4.78 3.70 -4.99
N ASP A 66 5.48 3.03 -5.92
CA ASP A 66 6.15 1.74 -5.66
C ASP A 66 7.29 1.91 -4.64
N PHE A 67 8.10 2.97 -4.77
CA PHE A 67 9.17 3.26 -3.82
C PHE A 67 8.63 3.48 -2.41
N VAL A 68 7.60 4.33 -2.25
CA VAL A 68 6.98 4.59 -0.95
C VAL A 68 6.35 3.32 -0.38
N THR A 69 5.66 2.53 -1.22
CA THR A 69 5.10 1.24 -0.81
C THR A 69 6.17 0.30 -0.26
N ARG A 70 7.37 0.30 -0.84
CA ARG A 70 8.50 -0.50 -0.33
C ARG A 70 9.02 0.00 1.00
N LEU A 71 9.05 1.31 1.22
CA LEU A 71 9.42 1.90 2.52
C LEU A 71 8.41 1.56 3.63
N CYS A 72 7.13 1.39 3.26
CA CYS A 72 6.06 0.98 4.18
C CYS A 72 6.03 -0.54 4.43
N ASN A 73 6.70 -1.36 3.62
CA ASN A 73 6.62 -2.81 3.72
C ASN A 73 7.56 -3.40 4.78
N SER A 74 7.08 -4.44 5.42
CA SER A 74 7.60 -5.09 6.62
C SER A 74 9.03 -5.64 6.59
N VAL A 75 9.69 -5.74 5.43
CA VAL A 75 11.09 -6.23 5.35
C VAL A 75 12.06 -5.28 6.06
N HIS A 76 11.73 -3.99 6.08
CA HIS A 76 12.53 -2.96 6.77
C HIS A 76 11.78 -2.32 7.94
N GLY A 77 10.64 -2.92 8.37
CA GLY A 77 9.72 -2.30 9.30
C GLY A 77 8.92 -1.18 8.61
N ASP A 78 7.95 -0.65 9.32
CA ASP A 78 7.16 0.50 8.91
C ASP A 78 8.00 1.78 9.07
N LEU A 79 8.96 1.99 8.16
CA LEU A 79 9.96 3.05 8.28
C LEU A 79 9.32 4.44 8.29
N LEU A 80 8.29 4.67 7.47
CA LEU A 80 7.61 5.97 7.41
C LEU A 80 6.88 6.28 8.71
N SER A 81 6.13 5.31 9.25
CA SER A 81 5.47 5.49 10.55
C SER A 81 6.48 5.66 11.67
N ALA A 82 7.61 4.95 11.63
CA ALA A 82 8.67 5.15 12.61
C ALA A 82 9.27 6.56 12.54
N LEU A 83 9.58 7.06 11.34
CA LEU A 83 10.08 8.43 11.14
C LEU A 83 9.07 9.48 11.62
N TRP A 84 7.77 9.28 11.31
CA TRP A 84 6.69 10.16 11.72
C TRP A 84 6.54 10.23 13.23
N ILE A 85 6.46 9.07 13.90
CA ILE A 85 6.30 8.99 15.36
C ILE A 85 7.53 9.57 16.07
N HIS A 86 8.74 9.26 15.59
CA HIS A 86 9.96 9.80 16.20
C HIS A 86 10.09 11.30 15.97
N GLY A 87 9.75 11.82 14.78
CA GLY A 87 9.74 13.24 14.51
C GLY A 87 8.83 13.99 15.48
N LYS A 88 7.58 13.55 15.67
CA LYS A 88 6.64 14.14 16.62
C LYS A 88 7.14 14.10 18.08
N LYS A 89 7.65 12.95 18.53
CA LYS A 89 8.15 12.80 19.89
C LYS A 89 9.29 13.75 20.23
N VAL A 90 10.11 14.10 19.26
CA VAL A 90 11.23 15.02 19.45
C VAL A 90 10.76 16.47 19.47
N GLU A 91 9.78 16.83 18.65
CA GLU A 91 9.13 18.13 18.73
C GLU A 91 8.47 18.36 20.10
N GLU A 92 7.86 17.31 20.67
CA GLU A 92 7.17 17.37 21.97
C GLU A 92 8.13 17.33 23.17
N ASN A 93 9.26 16.61 23.08
CA ASN A 93 10.20 16.40 24.18
C ASN A 93 11.45 17.32 24.06
N GLN A 94 11.37 18.51 24.63
CA GLN A 94 12.49 19.46 24.73
C GLN A 94 13.65 19.01 25.67
N SER A 95 13.50 17.88 26.39
CA SER A 95 14.45 17.43 27.42
C SER A 95 15.44 16.34 26.97
N THR A 96 15.45 15.96 25.69
CA THR A 96 16.38 14.96 25.15
C THR A 96 17.80 15.51 25.04
N ASP A 97 18.79 14.63 25.17
CA ASP A 97 20.19 15.00 24.99
C ASP A 97 20.47 15.54 23.56
N SER A 98 21.62 16.18 23.39
CA SER A 98 21.99 16.85 22.15
C SER A 98 22.06 15.88 20.94
N GLU A 99 22.55 14.65 21.16
CA GLU A 99 22.74 13.65 20.09
C GLU A 99 21.40 13.12 19.60
N THR A 100 20.48 12.81 20.52
CA THR A 100 19.12 12.38 20.18
C THR A 100 18.37 13.46 19.43
N ARG A 101 18.56 14.73 19.79
CA ARG A 101 17.92 15.86 19.13
C ARG A 101 18.46 16.07 17.72
N GLU A 102 19.77 15.92 17.52
CA GLU A 102 20.39 16.04 16.20
C GLU A 102 19.94 14.88 15.28
N ALA A 103 19.96 13.65 15.77
CA ALA A 103 19.48 12.49 15.02
C ALA A 103 18.03 12.65 14.58
N ALA A 104 17.18 13.14 15.45
CA ALA A 104 15.78 13.36 15.12
C ALA A 104 15.56 14.52 14.13
N ALA A 105 16.34 15.60 14.23
CA ALA A 105 16.29 16.67 13.24
C ALA A 105 16.66 16.16 11.84
N ILE A 106 17.68 15.27 11.75
CA ILE A 106 18.05 14.62 10.48
C ILE A 106 16.90 13.75 9.96
N LEU A 107 16.27 12.93 10.82
CA LEU A 107 15.17 12.06 10.44
C LEU A 107 13.94 12.86 9.98
N SER A 108 13.60 13.94 10.69
CA SER A 108 12.52 14.85 10.31
C SER A 108 12.81 15.51 8.96
N GLY A 109 14.05 15.96 8.73
CA GLY A 109 14.46 16.51 7.45
C GLY A 109 14.35 15.50 6.30
N VAL A 110 14.70 14.24 6.54
CA VAL A 110 14.50 13.17 5.55
C VAL A 110 13.02 12.99 5.24
N LEU A 111 12.16 12.95 6.25
CA LEU A 111 10.73 12.81 6.08
C LEU A 111 10.13 13.99 5.30
N GLU A 112 10.51 15.22 5.61
CA GLU A 112 10.09 16.42 4.87
C GLU A 112 10.47 16.35 3.39
N VAL A 113 11.70 15.90 3.10
CA VAL A 113 12.16 15.69 1.73
C VAL A 113 11.28 14.66 1.02
N LEU A 114 11.00 13.53 1.67
CA LEU A 114 10.12 12.50 1.11
C LEU A 114 8.71 13.06 0.86
N MET A 115 8.13 13.76 1.83
CA MET A 115 6.80 14.37 1.71
C MET A 115 6.75 15.34 0.52
N LYS A 116 7.74 16.21 0.39
CA LYS A 116 7.79 17.22 -0.68
C LYS A 116 8.00 16.61 -2.07
N TYR A 117 8.96 15.70 -2.24
CA TYR A 117 9.32 15.18 -3.57
C TYR A 117 8.42 14.06 -4.07
N PHE A 118 7.80 13.32 -3.15
CA PHE A 118 6.93 12.21 -3.49
C PHE A 118 5.45 12.54 -3.38
N ASP A 119 5.10 13.79 -3.02
CA ASP A 119 3.72 14.19 -2.73
C ASP A 119 3.08 13.24 -1.70
N LEU A 120 3.87 12.99 -0.63
CA LEU A 120 3.54 12.02 0.40
C LEU A 120 2.80 12.73 1.54
N HIS A 121 1.62 12.24 1.88
CA HIS A 121 0.78 12.81 2.94
C HIS A 121 0.34 11.74 3.94
N PRO A 122 0.33 12.05 5.25
CA PRO A 122 -0.30 11.17 6.22
C PRO A 122 -1.82 11.14 5.97
N TYR A 123 -2.38 9.94 6.05
CA TYR A 123 -3.81 9.69 5.88
C TYR A 123 -4.37 9.12 7.18
N LYS A 124 -5.33 9.80 7.78
CA LYS A 124 -5.86 9.50 9.12
C LYS A 124 -4.75 9.54 10.19
N LEU A 125 -4.80 10.52 11.04
CA LEU A 125 -3.77 10.73 12.06
C LEU A 125 -4.02 9.83 13.29
N GLU A 126 -2.95 9.50 14.01
CA GLU A 126 -3.06 8.72 15.25
C GLU A 126 -3.98 9.42 16.25
N GLY A 127 -4.85 8.63 16.92
CA GLY A 127 -5.85 9.10 17.87
C GLY A 127 -7.14 9.62 17.24
N GLU A 128 -7.23 9.73 15.89
CA GLU A 128 -8.51 10.04 15.25
C GLU A 128 -9.52 8.90 15.48
N ARG A 129 -10.77 9.28 15.82
CA ARG A 129 -11.89 8.34 15.97
C ARG A 129 -12.92 8.57 14.88
N PHE A 130 -13.43 7.49 14.36
CA PHE A 130 -14.48 7.55 13.33
C PHE A 130 -15.22 6.21 13.23
N LEU A 131 -16.34 6.24 12.49
CA LEU A 131 -17.18 5.07 12.32
C LEU A 131 -16.79 4.34 11.02
N VAL A 132 -16.58 3.03 11.12
CA VAL A 132 -16.32 2.14 10.00
C VAL A 132 -17.49 1.19 9.81
N THR A 133 -17.83 0.92 8.55
CA THR A 133 -18.80 -0.09 8.14
C THR A 133 -18.08 -1.25 7.47
N GLY A 134 -18.70 -2.42 7.33
CA GLY A 134 -18.12 -3.52 6.59
C GLY A 134 -17.62 -3.12 5.20
N ARG A 135 -18.37 -2.24 4.49
CA ARG A 135 -17.95 -1.75 3.16
C ARG A 135 -16.67 -0.93 3.17
N THR A 136 -16.45 -0.12 4.22
CA THR A 136 -15.28 0.74 4.35
C THR A 136 -14.12 0.06 5.10
N ALA A 137 -14.36 -1.08 5.74
CA ALA A 137 -13.36 -1.83 6.49
C ALA A 137 -12.14 -2.21 5.63
N LYS A 138 -12.36 -2.47 4.36
CA LYS A 138 -11.29 -2.79 3.39
C LYS A 138 -10.25 -1.68 3.22
N ASP A 139 -10.57 -0.45 3.60
CA ASP A 139 -9.68 0.71 3.47
C ASP A 139 -8.75 0.88 4.68
N TYR A 140 -8.90 0.01 5.68
CA TYR A 140 -8.15 0.00 6.93
C TYR A 140 -7.49 -1.35 7.18
N THR A 141 -6.48 -1.36 8.06
CA THR A 141 -5.86 -2.58 8.59
C THR A 141 -6.25 -2.69 10.06
N PHE A 142 -6.97 -3.76 10.41
CA PHE A 142 -7.36 -4.05 11.78
C PHE A 142 -6.36 -4.97 12.44
N ASP A 143 -6.07 -4.78 13.73
CA ASP A 143 -5.32 -5.74 14.53
C ASP A 143 -6.15 -6.99 14.79
N GLU A 144 -7.41 -6.78 15.18
CA GLU A 144 -8.45 -7.80 15.30
C GLU A 144 -9.68 -7.27 14.57
N ILE A 145 -10.21 -8.08 13.67
CA ILE A 145 -11.41 -7.69 12.90
C ILE A 145 -12.60 -7.73 13.87
N PRO A 146 -13.34 -6.61 14.04
CA PRO A 146 -14.49 -6.58 14.92
C PRO A 146 -15.55 -7.62 14.50
N GLU A 147 -16.05 -8.39 15.45
CA GLU A 147 -17.07 -9.42 15.18
C GLU A 147 -18.38 -8.86 14.60
N ASN A 148 -18.66 -7.59 14.88
CA ASN A 148 -19.88 -6.89 14.45
C ASN A 148 -19.73 -6.20 13.09
N LEU A 149 -18.61 -6.34 12.42
CA LEU A 149 -18.31 -5.70 11.13
C LEU A 149 -18.89 -6.53 9.97
N ASP A 150 -20.22 -6.71 9.97
CA ASP A 150 -20.94 -7.46 8.96
C ASP A 150 -21.48 -6.52 7.87
N ASP A 151 -21.13 -6.84 6.62
CA ASP A 151 -21.54 -6.06 5.44
C ASP A 151 -23.07 -6.04 5.25
N GLU A 152 -23.77 -7.12 5.64
CA GLU A 152 -25.19 -7.29 5.41
C GLU A 152 -26.05 -6.47 6.38
N LYS A 153 -25.56 -6.22 7.59
CA LYS A 153 -26.32 -5.52 8.64
C LYS A 153 -26.13 -4.02 8.68
N GLY A 154 -25.17 -3.49 7.92
CA GLY A 154 -24.85 -2.05 7.91
C GLY A 154 -24.43 -1.50 9.28
N GLN A 155 -23.97 -2.36 10.18
CA GLN A 155 -23.49 -1.97 11.50
C GLN A 155 -22.26 -1.08 11.36
N LYS A 156 -22.18 -0.09 12.24
CA LYS A 156 -21.06 0.84 12.34
C LYS A 156 -20.29 0.53 13.59
N VAL A 157 -18.99 0.40 13.47
CA VAL A 157 -18.06 0.19 14.58
C VAL A 157 -17.22 1.44 14.72
N GLU A 158 -17.08 1.96 15.94
CA GLU A 158 -16.19 3.06 16.24
C GLU A 158 -14.77 2.53 16.35
N VAL A 159 -13.86 3.17 15.65
CA VAL A 159 -12.46 2.80 15.64
C VAL A 159 -11.56 4.00 15.93
N GLU A 160 -10.41 3.73 16.50
CA GLU A 160 -9.35 4.70 16.72
C GLU A 160 -8.11 4.33 15.91
N VAL A 161 -7.44 5.32 15.34
CA VAL A 161 -6.23 5.14 14.56
C VAL A 161 -5.02 4.91 15.46
N LEU A 162 -4.41 3.74 15.36
CA LEU A 162 -3.15 3.39 16.02
C LEU A 162 -1.93 3.91 15.26
N ARG A 163 -1.99 3.84 13.94
CA ARG A 163 -0.94 4.33 13.04
C ARG A 163 -1.58 4.95 11.82
N CYS A 164 -1.08 6.11 11.42
CA CYS A 164 -1.53 6.76 10.19
C CYS A 164 -1.24 5.89 8.97
N GLY A 165 -2.09 5.99 7.97
CA GLY A 165 -1.81 5.53 6.63
C GLY A 165 -1.00 6.57 5.85
N TRP A 166 -0.64 6.23 4.62
CA TRP A 166 0.10 7.12 3.75
C TRP A 166 -0.47 7.14 2.34
N ASN A 167 -0.55 8.36 1.78
CA ASN A 167 -0.93 8.59 0.39
C ASN A 167 0.25 9.17 -0.37
N VAL A 168 0.36 8.80 -1.66
CA VAL A 168 1.16 9.51 -2.66
C VAL A 168 0.17 10.17 -3.60
N GLY A 169 0.05 11.50 -3.56
CA GLY A 169 -1.06 12.20 -4.16
C GLY A 169 -2.40 11.65 -3.66
N GLU A 170 -3.26 11.21 -4.57
CA GLU A 170 -4.57 10.62 -4.23
C GLU A 170 -4.53 9.10 -3.97
N LYS A 171 -3.39 8.44 -4.20
CA LYS A 171 -3.26 6.99 -4.08
C LYS A 171 -2.85 6.58 -2.67
N VAL A 172 -3.69 5.78 -2.02
CA VAL A 172 -3.34 5.14 -0.75
C VAL A 172 -2.24 4.09 -1.00
N VAL A 173 -1.06 4.29 -0.42
CA VAL A 173 0.09 3.38 -0.51
C VAL A 173 0.22 2.52 0.74
N GLN A 174 -0.24 3.03 1.88
CA GLN A 174 -0.36 2.31 3.14
C GLN A 174 -1.69 2.65 3.82
N LYS A 175 -2.43 1.61 4.20
CA LYS A 175 -3.69 1.79 4.95
C LYS A 175 -3.40 2.14 6.40
N PRO A 176 -4.20 3.01 7.03
CA PRO A 176 -4.09 3.26 8.47
C PRO A 176 -4.42 2.00 9.26
N ARG A 177 -3.72 1.81 10.36
CA ARG A 177 -3.98 0.72 11.31
C ARG A 177 -4.91 1.23 12.39
N VAL A 178 -5.99 0.49 12.62
CA VAL A 178 -7.06 0.89 13.54
C VAL A 178 -7.43 -0.24 14.49
N PHE A 179 -8.04 0.12 15.62
CA PHE A 179 -8.63 -0.83 16.56
C PHE A 179 -10.03 -0.36 16.96
N GLU A 180 -10.87 -1.29 17.38
CA GLU A 180 -12.20 -1.01 17.94
C GLU A 180 -12.08 -0.35 19.33
N VAL A 181 -12.91 0.67 19.58
CA VAL A 181 -12.91 1.43 20.85
C VAL A 181 -14.12 1.04 21.71
#